data_95849efcb7a1e0efac1f399291e71803
#
_entry.id   95849efcb7a1e0efac1f399291e71803
#
_cell.length_a   1.000
_cell.length_b   1.000
_cell.length_c   1.000
_cell.angle_alpha   90.00
_cell.angle_beta   90.00
_cell.angle_gamma   90.00
#
_symmetry.space_group_name_H-M   'P 1'
#
loop_
_entity.id
_entity.type
_entity.pdbx_description
1 polymer ?
#
loop_
_entity_poly.entity_id
_entity_poly.type
_entity_poly.pdbx_seq_one_letter_code
_entity_poly.pdbx_strand_id
1 'polypeptide(L)'
;MNIRKIYIYVSIAAVTLGISSCDDYLDKLPDNRMELNSKEKVQQFLVSAYPDHNPALLAEMYSDNSDEFKVTSWTSAGRFQDQAYVWADITEISENETPQEIWNSLYKAMGTANTALKAIRDNGNTDDYQPSKGEALLCRAYAAFQLANTFCMAYDATTAEKYMGVPYPTEPETKVGTTYKRGTLAAFYDQINRDIEEGLPLITDNYSRPKYHFTRNSAYAFAALFNLYYQKYDKAVTYATRVLGSDASSKLRDWKAFNALTANGQVAPNNYVNISSQANLLLQTVFSEAGAYLGPYGYANKYAHGQLVSETEDLQAKGPWGSSAGFGYTVWHNNSIAKYFINKIPYAFEYTDVQARIGYAHSAYPVLTTDLTLLVRAEANAMLGKYADAVNDLNTEVQAYSGGRLSVTLADIQSFYSGIDYYTPTAPTPKKKFNTAFSIESTTQEPILQAILQLRRIMTLGEGWRLQDVKRYGIVIYRRTLNGSRKVIAVTDTMKVDDPRRAIQLPQDVITAGLPANPRNK
;
A
#
# COMPACT_ATOMS: atom_id res chain seq x y z
N MET A 1 1.62 -31.57 -81.41
CA MET A 1 1.13 -30.84 -80.24
C MET A 1 2.37 -30.38 -79.50
N ASN A 2 2.56 -29.06 -79.36
CA ASN A 2 3.83 -28.45 -78.97
C ASN A 2 4.04 -28.57 -77.41
N ILE A 3 5.13 -29.20 -77.03
CA ILE A 3 5.53 -29.42 -75.63
C ILE A 3 5.48 -28.11 -74.81
N ARG A 4 5.70 -26.96 -75.41
CA ARG A 4 5.56 -25.63 -74.73
C ARG A 4 4.13 -25.30 -74.27
N LYS A 5 3.08 -25.85 -74.91
CA LYS A 5 1.70 -25.61 -74.44
C LYS A 5 1.31 -26.49 -73.25
N ILE A 6 1.96 -27.65 -73.10
CA ILE A 6 1.73 -28.53 -71.90
C ILE A 6 2.32 -27.91 -70.61
N TYR A 7 3.49 -27.26 -70.73
CA TYR A 7 4.09 -26.59 -69.58
C TYR A 7 3.26 -25.38 -69.07
N ILE A 8 2.59 -24.67 -69.99
CA ILE A 8 1.74 -23.52 -69.60
C ILE A 8 0.47 -23.98 -68.88
N TYR A 9 -0.14 -25.09 -69.27
CA TYR A 9 -1.34 -25.62 -68.61
C TYR A 9 -1.02 -26.29 -67.28
N VAL A 10 0.14 -26.90 -67.15
CA VAL A 10 0.59 -27.47 -65.82
C VAL A 10 0.97 -26.35 -64.87
N SER A 11 1.56 -25.25 -65.30
CA SER A 11 1.89 -24.09 -64.50
C SER A 11 0.63 -23.33 -64.02
N ILE A 12 -0.42 -23.25 -64.82
CA ILE A 12 -1.69 -22.61 -64.45
C ILE A 12 -2.48 -23.51 -63.50
N ALA A 13 -2.46 -24.83 -63.68
CA ALA A 13 -3.09 -25.77 -62.71
C ALA A 13 -2.38 -25.82 -61.38
N ALA A 14 -1.05 -25.59 -61.29
CA ALA A 14 -0.30 -25.53 -60.06
C ALA A 14 -0.53 -24.21 -59.29
N VAL A 15 -0.87 -23.11 -59.96
CA VAL A 15 -1.17 -21.81 -59.33
C VAL A 15 -2.60 -21.76 -58.76
N THR A 16 -3.55 -22.54 -59.32
CA THR A 16 -4.94 -22.58 -58.84
C THR A 16 -5.16 -23.53 -57.67
N LEU A 17 -4.21 -24.43 -57.37
CA LEU A 17 -4.27 -25.31 -56.19
C LEU A 17 -3.61 -24.72 -54.92
N GLY A 18 -3.00 -23.53 -55.01
CA GLY A 18 -2.32 -22.84 -53.92
C GLY A 18 -3.14 -21.79 -53.19
N ILE A 19 -4.42 -21.57 -53.53
CA ILE A 19 -5.22 -20.47 -52.97
C ILE A 19 -6.28 -20.95 -51.93
N SER A 20 -6.37 -22.25 -51.63
CA SER A 20 -7.37 -22.77 -50.68
C SER A 20 -6.80 -23.20 -49.33
N SER A 21 -5.66 -22.64 -48.91
CA SER A 21 -5.06 -23.03 -47.62
C SER A 21 -4.55 -21.82 -46.80
N CYS A 22 -5.38 -20.81 -46.62
CA CYS A 22 -5.01 -19.67 -45.77
C CYS A 22 -6.14 -19.13 -44.86
N ASP A 23 -7.32 -19.75 -44.81
CA ASP A 23 -8.36 -19.28 -43.90
C ASP A 23 -8.06 -19.70 -42.45
N ASP A 24 -7.52 -20.89 -42.23
CA ASP A 24 -7.15 -21.36 -40.86
C ASP A 24 -5.91 -20.65 -40.25
N TYR A 25 -5.12 -19.92 -41.05
CA TYR A 25 -3.94 -19.20 -40.55
C TYR A 25 -4.25 -17.74 -40.22
N LEU A 26 -5.31 -17.18 -40.81
CA LEU A 26 -5.79 -15.82 -40.52
C LEU A 26 -6.75 -15.79 -39.29
N ASP A 27 -7.35 -16.92 -38.93
CA ASP A 27 -8.17 -17.07 -37.74
C ASP A 27 -7.36 -17.34 -36.46
N LYS A 28 -6.08 -17.63 -36.56
CA LYS A 28 -5.20 -17.59 -35.37
C LYS A 28 -4.83 -16.14 -35.12
N LEU A 29 -5.39 -15.61 -34.04
CA LEU A 29 -4.97 -14.33 -33.49
C LEU A 29 -3.44 -14.25 -33.50
N PRO A 30 -2.83 -13.20 -34.08
CA PRO A 30 -1.37 -13.09 -34.19
C PRO A 30 -0.67 -12.80 -32.87
N ASP A 31 -1.33 -13.04 -31.79
CA ASP A 31 -0.91 -12.70 -30.42
C ASP A 31 -1.17 -13.88 -29.48
N ASN A 32 -0.18 -14.26 -28.69
CA ASN A 32 -0.27 -15.27 -27.62
C ASN A 32 -1.23 -14.86 -26.49
N ARG A 33 -2.27 -14.07 -26.77
CA ARG A 33 -3.28 -13.68 -25.79
C ARG A 33 -4.11 -14.91 -25.41
N MET A 34 -4.13 -15.20 -24.13
CA MET A 34 -5.01 -16.22 -23.58
C MET A 34 -6.46 -15.84 -23.90
N GLU A 35 -7.17 -16.65 -24.67
CA GLU A 35 -8.61 -16.48 -24.85
C GLU A 35 -9.32 -16.71 -23.51
N LEU A 36 -9.98 -15.67 -22.99
CA LEU A 36 -10.72 -15.71 -21.72
C LEU A 36 -12.15 -16.26 -21.93
N ASN A 37 -12.25 -17.44 -22.52
CA ASN A 37 -13.51 -18.07 -22.91
C ASN A 37 -14.03 -19.10 -21.90
N SER A 38 -13.45 -19.21 -20.71
CA SER A 38 -13.97 -20.01 -19.59
C SER A 38 -13.72 -19.34 -18.25
N LYS A 39 -14.49 -19.72 -17.24
CA LYS A 39 -14.36 -19.19 -15.86
C LYS A 39 -12.96 -19.47 -15.27
N GLU A 40 -12.40 -20.64 -15.54
CA GLU A 40 -11.08 -21.03 -15.05
C GLU A 40 -9.97 -20.14 -15.62
N LYS A 41 -10.07 -19.85 -16.93
CA LYS A 41 -9.10 -18.94 -17.58
C LYS A 41 -9.23 -17.50 -17.07
N VAL A 42 -10.46 -17.02 -16.85
CA VAL A 42 -10.69 -15.70 -16.24
C VAL A 42 -10.12 -15.66 -14.82
N GLN A 43 -10.35 -16.69 -13.99
CA GLN A 43 -9.81 -16.77 -12.65
C GLN A 43 -8.27 -16.82 -12.64
N GLN A 44 -7.65 -17.58 -13.53
CA GLN A 44 -6.19 -17.61 -13.68
C GLN A 44 -5.63 -16.26 -14.13
N PHE A 45 -6.32 -15.57 -15.04
CA PHE A 45 -5.91 -14.26 -15.53
C PHE A 45 -5.95 -13.19 -14.42
N LEU A 46 -6.92 -13.28 -13.49
CA LEU A 46 -7.09 -12.35 -12.37
C LEU A 46 -5.91 -12.37 -11.37
N VAL A 47 -5.06 -13.39 -11.37
CA VAL A 47 -3.81 -13.39 -10.59
C VAL A 47 -2.94 -12.17 -10.95
N SER A 48 -2.98 -11.73 -12.21
CA SER A 48 -2.26 -10.54 -12.69
C SER A 48 -3.02 -9.21 -12.45
N ALA A 49 -4.19 -9.24 -11.82
CA ALA A 49 -4.92 -8.04 -11.41
C ALA A 49 -4.47 -7.49 -10.04
N TYR A 50 -3.52 -8.16 -9.39
CA TYR A 50 -2.86 -7.67 -8.19
C TYR A 50 -1.57 -6.94 -8.58
N PRO A 51 -1.31 -5.74 -8.03
CA PRO A 51 -0.11 -4.98 -8.36
C PRO A 51 1.17 -5.74 -8.00
N ASP A 52 2.18 -5.67 -8.84
CA ASP A 52 3.52 -6.24 -8.62
C ASP A 52 4.54 -5.22 -8.06
N HIS A 53 4.11 -3.98 -7.82
CA HIS A 53 4.80 -2.94 -7.06
C HIS A 53 3.83 -2.28 -6.09
N ASN A 54 4.34 -1.75 -4.98
CA ASN A 54 3.53 -1.00 -4.03
C ASN A 54 4.24 0.27 -3.53
N PRO A 55 3.52 1.25 -3.00
CA PRO A 55 4.11 2.51 -2.54
C PRO A 55 4.72 2.45 -1.14
N ALA A 56 4.86 1.28 -0.50
CA ALA A 56 5.20 1.21 0.92
C ALA A 56 6.53 1.90 1.26
N LEU A 57 7.63 1.55 0.57
CA LEU A 57 8.93 2.17 0.83
C LEU A 57 8.93 3.66 0.48
N LEU A 58 8.35 4.03 -0.66
CA LEU A 58 8.21 5.44 -1.04
C LEU A 58 7.46 6.24 0.03
N ALA A 59 6.36 5.70 0.56
CA ALA A 59 5.56 6.33 1.61
C ALA A 59 6.33 6.43 2.94
N GLU A 60 7.12 5.42 3.30
CA GLU A 60 8.00 5.49 4.48
C GLU A 60 9.01 6.64 4.37
N MET A 61 9.65 6.77 3.22
CA MET A 61 10.63 7.82 2.97
C MET A 61 10.01 9.21 2.89
N TYR A 62 8.77 9.31 2.38
CA TYR A 62 8.03 10.57 2.30
C TYR A 62 7.47 11.03 3.65
N SER A 63 7.27 10.12 4.61
CA SER A 63 6.72 10.41 5.94
C SER A 63 7.76 11.00 6.90
N ASP A 64 7.37 11.15 8.17
CA ASP A 64 8.23 11.51 9.29
C ASP A 64 8.89 10.30 9.97
N ASN A 65 8.94 9.15 9.27
CA ASN A 65 9.63 7.96 9.73
C ASN A 65 11.13 7.94 9.40
N SER A 66 11.64 8.92 8.64
CA SER A 66 13.05 8.97 8.25
C SER A 66 13.68 10.32 8.58
N ASP A 67 14.91 10.28 9.08
CA ASP A 67 15.80 11.43 9.27
C ASP A 67 17.01 11.33 8.33
N GLU A 68 17.67 12.46 8.05
CA GLU A 68 18.97 12.52 7.37
C GLU A 68 20.11 12.50 8.39
N PHE A 69 21.11 11.66 8.13
CA PHE A 69 22.32 11.57 8.96
C PHE A 69 23.53 12.13 8.25
N LYS A 70 24.08 13.22 8.77
CA LYS A 70 25.31 13.84 8.26
C LYS A 70 26.54 13.12 8.82
N VAL A 71 26.79 11.92 8.32
CA VAL A 71 27.95 11.09 8.63
C VAL A 71 28.68 10.79 7.33
N THR A 72 29.96 11.12 7.24
CA THR A 72 30.74 11.08 5.99
C THR A 72 30.77 9.70 5.33
N SER A 73 30.75 8.62 6.12
CA SER A 73 30.75 7.24 5.61
C SER A 73 29.39 6.69 5.23
N TRP A 74 28.30 7.43 5.50
CA TRP A 74 26.95 6.98 5.23
C TRP A 74 26.42 7.59 3.94
N THR A 75 25.91 6.74 3.05
CA THR A 75 25.42 7.10 1.73
C THR A 75 23.94 6.79 1.59
N SER A 76 23.28 7.46 0.64
CA SER A 76 22.00 7.01 0.11
C SER A 76 22.18 5.73 -0.71
N ALA A 77 21.09 4.98 -0.90
CA ALA A 77 21.10 3.84 -1.79
C ALA A 77 21.19 4.25 -3.25
N GLY A 78 20.59 5.38 -3.61
CA GLY A 78 20.57 5.89 -4.96
C GLY A 78 19.85 7.22 -5.07
N ARG A 79 19.70 7.68 -6.31
CA ARG A 79 19.05 8.97 -6.62
C ARG A 79 17.59 9.02 -6.19
N PHE A 80 16.87 7.88 -6.30
CA PHE A 80 15.51 7.77 -5.81
C PHE A 80 15.40 8.17 -4.34
N GLN A 81 16.27 7.61 -3.48
CA GLN A 81 16.26 7.89 -2.05
C GLN A 81 16.54 9.38 -1.75
N ASP A 82 17.54 9.96 -2.43
CA ASP A 82 17.85 11.39 -2.28
C ASP A 82 16.65 12.27 -2.65
N GLN A 83 16.00 11.99 -3.77
CA GLN A 83 14.85 12.75 -4.25
C GLN A 83 13.60 12.58 -3.35
N ALA A 84 13.31 11.35 -2.95
CA ALA A 84 12.16 11.04 -2.09
C ALA A 84 12.28 11.71 -0.72
N TYR A 85 13.47 11.67 -0.11
CA TYR A 85 13.66 12.26 1.21
C TYR A 85 13.44 13.77 1.22
N VAL A 86 13.92 14.52 0.23
CA VAL A 86 13.76 15.98 0.16
C VAL A 86 12.43 16.42 -0.47
N TRP A 87 11.49 15.50 -0.69
CA TRP A 87 10.20 15.74 -1.35
C TRP A 87 10.32 16.39 -2.73
N ALA A 88 11.40 16.13 -3.43
CA ALA A 88 11.57 16.57 -4.81
C ALA A 88 10.65 15.77 -5.74
N ASP A 89 10.40 16.31 -6.94
CA ASP A 89 9.80 15.51 -8.01
C ASP A 89 10.79 14.41 -8.41
N ILE A 90 10.37 13.16 -8.26
CA ILE A 90 11.23 12.00 -8.49
C ILE A 90 11.32 11.78 -9.99
N THR A 91 12.54 11.93 -10.52
CA THR A 91 12.87 11.72 -11.93
C THR A 91 13.68 10.44 -12.18
N GLU A 92 14.01 9.72 -11.10
CA GLU A 92 14.55 8.36 -11.18
C GLU A 92 13.46 7.40 -11.66
N ILE A 93 13.79 6.51 -12.60
CA ILE A 93 12.84 5.59 -13.25
C ILE A 93 13.30 4.13 -13.25
N SER A 94 14.54 3.87 -12.78
CA SER A 94 15.15 2.54 -12.87
C SER A 94 15.02 1.69 -11.60
N GLU A 95 14.52 2.29 -10.51
CA GLU A 95 14.35 1.59 -9.23
C GLU A 95 12.88 1.19 -9.01
N ASN A 96 12.67 0.06 -8.36
CA ASN A 96 11.34 -0.56 -8.16
C ASN A 96 10.34 0.33 -7.41
N GLU A 97 10.81 1.21 -6.55
CA GLU A 97 10.00 2.07 -5.68
C GLU A 97 9.67 3.43 -6.29
N THR A 98 10.02 3.64 -7.56
CA THR A 98 9.78 4.92 -8.23
C THR A 98 8.29 5.16 -8.49
N PRO A 99 7.83 6.42 -8.53
CA PRO A 99 6.47 6.74 -8.95
C PRO A 99 6.11 6.14 -10.32
N GLN A 100 7.09 5.99 -11.22
CA GLN A 100 6.91 5.39 -12.55
C GLN A 100 6.47 3.93 -12.43
N GLU A 101 7.23 3.10 -11.70
CA GLU A 101 6.95 1.67 -11.56
C GLU A 101 5.66 1.43 -10.77
N ILE A 102 5.43 2.21 -9.70
CA ILE A 102 4.18 2.15 -8.93
C ILE A 102 2.97 2.48 -9.81
N TRP A 103 3.04 3.57 -10.60
CA TRP A 103 1.98 3.97 -11.52
C TRP A 103 1.69 2.88 -12.56
N ASN A 104 2.72 2.38 -13.22
CA ASN A 104 2.61 1.35 -14.24
C ASN A 104 1.96 0.08 -13.69
N SER A 105 2.42 -0.38 -12.53
CA SER A 105 1.89 -1.59 -11.88
C SER A 105 0.42 -1.45 -11.49
N LEU A 106 0.03 -0.31 -10.91
CA LEU A 106 -1.35 -0.06 -10.49
C LEU A 106 -2.30 0.04 -11.68
N TYR A 107 -1.92 0.75 -12.76
CA TYR A 107 -2.75 0.81 -13.96
C TYR A 107 -2.76 -0.51 -14.75
N LYS A 108 -1.67 -1.28 -14.75
CA LYS A 108 -1.64 -2.64 -15.28
C LYS A 108 -2.65 -3.54 -14.56
N ALA A 109 -2.70 -3.47 -13.23
CA ALA A 109 -3.68 -4.21 -12.43
C ALA A 109 -5.13 -3.80 -12.78
N MET A 110 -5.41 -2.49 -12.90
CA MET A 110 -6.72 -2.00 -13.35
C MET A 110 -7.06 -2.47 -14.77
N GLY A 111 -6.12 -2.42 -15.70
CA GLY A 111 -6.30 -2.89 -17.07
C GLY A 111 -6.60 -4.40 -17.15
N THR A 112 -5.91 -5.20 -16.33
CA THR A 112 -6.19 -6.63 -16.19
C THR A 112 -7.59 -6.88 -15.65
N ALA A 113 -8.00 -6.17 -14.59
CA ALA A 113 -9.36 -6.24 -14.05
C ALA A 113 -10.42 -5.87 -15.10
N ASN A 114 -10.20 -4.79 -15.86
CA ASN A 114 -11.10 -4.37 -16.95
C ASN A 114 -11.22 -5.43 -18.06
N THR A 115 -10.10 -6.05 -18.42
CA THR A 115 -10.08 -7.13 -19.42
C THR A 115 -10.87 -8.34 -18.94
N ALA A 116 -10.70 -8.73 -17.67
CA ALA A 116 -11.48 -9.81 -17.07
C ALA A 116 -12.99 -9.46 -17.03
N LEU A 117 -13.35 -8.24 -16.60
CA LEU A 117 -14.75 -7.78 -16.59
C LEU A 117 -15.38 -7.76 -17.97
N LYS A 118 -14.63 -7.35 -19.00
CA LYS A 118 -15.08 -7.43 -20.39
C LYS A 118 -15.29 -8.87 -20.84
N ALA A 119 -14.35 -9.76 -20.57
CA ALA A 119 -14.47 -11.18 -20.91
C ALA A 119 -15.68 -11.82 -20.22
N ILE A 120 -15.96 -11.50 -18.94
CA ILE A 120 -17.14 -11.97 -18.23
C ILE A 120 -18.43 -11.51 -18.94
N ARG A 121 -18.49 -10.24 -19.37
CA ARG A 121 -19.66 -9.72 -20.13
C ARG A 121 -19.81 -10.44 -21.46
N ASP A 122 -18.72 -10.62 -22.20
CA ASP A 122 -18.71 -11.29 -23.51
C ASP A 122 -19.12 -12.78 -23.41
N ASN A 123 -18.84 -13.44 -22.28
CA ASN A 123 -19.27 -14.80 -21.97
C ASN A 123 -20.66 -14.86 -21.29
N GLY A 124 -21.48 -13.80 -21.38
CA GLY A 124 -22.87 -13.77 -20.95
C GLY A 124 -23.10 -13.47 -19.46
N ASN A 125 -22.04 -13.15 -18.68
CA ASN A 125 -22.11 -12.75 -17.26
C ASN A 125 -22.98 -13.71 -16.39
N THR A 126 -22.84 -15.01 -16.61
CA THR A 126 -23.60 -16.04 -15.87
C THR A 126 -23.17 -16.14 -14.42
N ASP A 127 -23.96 -16.85 -13.59
CA ASP A 127 -23.70 -17.01 -12.16
C ASP A 127 -22.32 -17.62 -11.86
N ASP A 128 -21.80 -18.46 -12.74
CA ASP A 128 -20.48 -19.08 -12.63
C ASP A 128 -19.33 -18.06 -12.65
N TYR A 129 -19.52 -16.91 -13.27
CA TYR A 129 -18.53 -15.83 -13.35
C TYR A 129 -18.65 -14.83 -12.20
N GLN A 130 -19.71 -14.83 -11.40
CA GLN A 130 -19.94 -13.81 -10.37
C GLN A 130 -18.78 -13.71 -9.35
N PRO A 131 -18.16 -14.82 -8.86
CA PRO A 131 -16.99 -14.71 -7.99
C PRO A 131 -15.80 -13.99 -8.66
N SER A 132 -15.51 -14.29 -9.92
CA SER A 132 -14.44 -13.63 -10.67
C SER A 132 -14.78 -12.16 -10.98
N LYS A 133 -16.05 -11.84 -11.21
CA LYS A 133 -16.52 -10.45 -11.34
C LYS A 133 -16.28 -9.67 -10.05
N GLY A 134 -16.65 -10.24 -8.90
CA GLY A 134 -16.41 -9.63 -7.60
C GLY A 134 -14.93 -9.37 -7.34
N GLU A 135 -14.08 -10.36 -7.61
CA GLU A 135 -12.63 -10.21 -7.47
C GLU A 135 -12.05 -9.14 -8.40
N ALA A 136 -12.45 -9.11 -9.68
CA ALA A 136 -12.00 -8.10 -10.64
C ALA A 136 -12.36 -6.68 -10.21
N LEU A 137 -13.59 -6.47 -9.72
CA LEU A 137 -14.04 -5.17 -9.20
C LEU A 137 -13.21 -4.74 -7.99
N LEU A 138 -12.94 -5.64 -7.05
CA LEU A 138 -12.14 -5.34 -5.87
C LEU A 138 -10.66 -5.10 -6.21
N CYS A 139 -10.07 -5.83 -7.15
CA CYS A 139 -8.71 -5.59 -7.64
C CYS A 139 -8.61 -4.19 -8.27
N ARG A 140 -9.58 -3.80 -9.10
CA ARG A 140 -9.62 -2.46 -9.71
C ARG A 140 -9.74 -1.37 -8.64
N ALA A 141 -10.67 -1.55 -7.70
CA ALA A 141 -10.87 -0.64 -6.58
C ALA A 141 -9.62 -0.50 -5.70
N TYR A 142 -8.94 -1.62 -5.41
CA TYR A 142 -7.72 -1.63 -4.61
C TYR A 142 -6.56 -0.89 -5.31
N ALA A 143 -6.33 -1.16 -6.57
CA ALA A 143 -5.31 -0.46 -7.35
C ALA A 143 -5.62 1.06 -7.43
N ALA A 144 -6.87 1.44 -7.67
CA ALA A 144 -7.32 2.82 -7.66
C ALA A 144 -7.15 3.48 -6.27
N PHE A 145 -7.43 2.78 -5.18
CA PHE A 145 -7.21 3.29 -3.83
C PHE A 145 -5.72 3.56 -3.56
N GLN A 146 -4.82 2.69 -4.01
CA GLN A 146 -3.38 2.92 -3.90
C GLN A 146 -2.92 4.09 -4.78
N LEU A 147 -3.49 4.28 -5.97
CA LEU A 147 -3.25 5.47 -6.80
C LEU A 147 -3.67 6.75 -6.08
N ALA A 148 -4.85 6.78 -5.45
CA ALA A 148 -5.31 7.93 -4.68
C ALA A 148 -4.37 8.24 -3.51
N ASN A 149 -3.99 7.20 -2.75
CA ASN A 149 -3.10 7.35 -1.60
C ASN A 149 -1.72 7.89 -1.98
N THR A 150 -1.24 7.56 -3.17
CA THR A 150 0.10 7.96 -3.64
C THR A 150 0.06 9.32 -4.35
N PHE A 151 -0.81 9.49 -5.33
CA PHE A 151 -0.77 10.58 -6.29
C PHE A 151 -1.81 11.67 -6.08
N CYS A 152 -2.68 11.55 -5.06
CA CYS A 152 -3.67 12.57 -4.74
C CYS A 152 -3.48 13.11 -3.32
N MET A 153 -4.12 14.23 -3.02
CA MET A 153 -4.28 14.71 -1.65
C MET A 153 -5.14 13.73 -0.85
N ALA A 154 -5.15 13.83 0.49
CA ALA A 154 -6.08 13.03 1.29
C ALA A 154 -7.53 13.40 0.96
N TYR A 155 -8.41 12.41 0.95
CA TYR A 155 -9.83 12.67 0.83
C TYR A 155 -10.36 13.36 2.10
N ASP A 156 -11.14 14.40 1.89
CA ASP A 156 -11.98 15.01 2.89
C ASP A 156 -13.30 15.44 2.21
N ALA A 157 -14.43 15.09 2.81
CA ALA A 157 -15.75 15.27 2.21
C ALA A 157 -16.06 16.74 1.87
N THR A 158 -15.44 17.71 2.56
CA THR A 158 -15.65 19.14 2.34
C THR A 158 -14.74 19.74 1.27
N THR A 159 -13.63 19.07 0.94
CA THR A 159 -12.59 19.60 0.05
C THR A 159 -12.29 18.73 -1.17
N ALA A 160 -12.75 17.48 -1.21
CA ALA A 160 -12.43 16.53 -2.27
C ALA A 160 -12.81 16.99 -3.68
N GLU A 161 -13.84 17.83 -3.82
CA GLU A 161 -14.20 18.44 -5.11
C GLU A 161 -13.16 19.44 -5.62
N LYS A 162 -12.32 20.00 -4.75
CA LYS A 162 -11.27 20.97 -5.11
C LYS A 162 -9.98 20.30 -5.58
N TYR A 163 -9.77 19.03 -5.23
CA TYR A 163 -8.56 18.31 -5.54
C TYR A 163 -8.74 17.40 -6.75
N MET A 164 -7.66 17.24 -7.51
CA MET A 164 -7.65 16.34 -8.65
C MET A 164 -7.51 14.88 -8.20
N GLY A 165 -8.38 14.03 -8.76
CA GLY A 165 -8.15 12.59 -8.80
C GLY A 165 -7.13 12.20 -9.88
N VAL A 166 -7.10 10.92 -10.24
CA VAL A 166 -6.39 10.40 -11.42
C VAL A 166 -7.40 9.71 -12.34
N PRO A 167 -7.07 9.34 -13.58
CA PRO A 167 -8.01 8.64 -14.47
C PRO A 167 -8.52 7.33 -13.87
N TYR A 168 -9.81 7.04 -14.05
CA TYR A 168 -10.44 5.77 -13.64
C TYR A 168 -11.00 5.05 -14.88
N PRO A 169 -10.17 4.32 -15.64
CA PRO A 169 -10.65 3.55 -16.79
C PRO A 169 -11.50 2.36 -16.32
N THR A 170 -12.65 2.16 -16.95
CA THR A 170 -13.58 1.05 -16.65
C THR A 170 -13.66 0.02 -17.77
N GLU A 171 -12.98 0.29 -18.90
CA GLU A 171 -12.89 -0.59 -20.06
C GLU A 171 -11.43 -0.86 -20.40
N PRO A 172 -11.13 -2.01 -21.06
CA PRO A 172 -9.80 -2.28 -21.59
C PRO A 172 -9.38 -1.23 -22.62
N GLU A 173 -8.14 -0.79 -22.57
CA GLU A 173 -7.59 0.10 -23.57
C GLU A 173 -7.31 -0.65 -24.87
N THR A 174 -7.95 -0.22 -25.95
CA THR A 174 -7.83 -0.85 -27.28
C THR A 174 -7.12 0.03 -28.30
N LYS A 175 -6.81 1.28 -27.95
CA LYS A 175 -6.17 2.26 -28.83
C LYS A 175 -4.94 2.85 -28.16
N VAL A 176 -3.84 2.87 -28.89
CA VAL A 176 -2.63 3.58 -28.47
C VAL A 176 -2.87 5.09 -28.47
N GLY A 177 -2.40 5.80 -27.46
CA GLY A 177 -2.49 7.26 -27.37
C GLY A 177 -3.86 7.78 -26.92
N THR A 178 -4.64 6.99 -26.21
CA THR A 178 -5.89 7.45 -25.60
C THR A 178 -5.60 8.58 -24.61
N THR A 179 -6.25 9.74 -24.79
CA THR A 179 -6.11 10.87 -23.88
C THR A 179 -7.11 10.76 -22.73
N TYR A 180 -6.61 10.72 -21.53
CA TYR A 180 -7.41 10.73 -20.31
C TYR A 180 -7.47 12.13 -19.68
N LYS A 181 -8.54 12.39 -18.93
CA LYS A 181 -8.69 13.60 -18.12
C LYS A 181 -8.66 13.22 -16.64
N ARG A 182 -8.14 14.11 -15.82
CA ARG A 182 -8.29 14.02 -14.37
C ARG A 182 -9.63 14.59 -13.95
N GLY A 183 -10.43 13.80 -13.25
CA GLY A 183 -11.63 14.27 -12.56
C GLY A 183 -11.29 14.81 -11.18
N THR A 184 -12.34 15.09 -10.38
CA THR A 184 -12.17 15.44 -8.97
C THR A 184 -11.81 14.21 -8.14
N LEU A 185 -11.17 14.45 -6.99
CA LEU A 185 -10.89 13.39 -6.03
C LEU A 185 -12.19 12.77 -5.48
N ALA A 186 -13.25 13.58 -5.32
CA ALA A 186 -14.57 13.09 -4.91
C ALA A 186 -15.12 12.08 -5.91
N ALA A 187 -15.17 12.40 -7.21
CA ALA A 187 -15.64 11.49 -8.25
C ALA A 187 -14.78 10.21 -8.34
N PHE A 188 -13.48 10.32 -8.07
CA PHE A 188 -12.57 9.17 -8.06
C PHE A 188 -12.89 8.22 -6.89
N TYR A 189 -13.11 8.75 -5.69
CA TYR A 189 -13.52 7.95 -4.52
C TYR A 189 -14.92 7.34 -4.69
N ASP A 190 -15.86 8.07 -5.30
CA ASP A 190 -17.18 7.53 -5.64
C ASP A 190 -17.09 6.32 -6.57
N GLN A 191 -16.16 6.33 -7.53
CA GLN A 191 -15.97 5.20 -8.43
C GLN A 191 -15.36 3.99 -7.70
N ILE A 192 -14.37 4.20 -6.83
CA ILE A 192 -13.83 3.14 -5.96
C ILE A 192 -14.94 2.54 -5.11
N ASN A 193 -15.78 3.38 -4.49
CA ASN A 193 -16.90 2.93 -3.67
C ASN A 193 -17.89 2.06 -4.46
N ARG A 194 -18.24 2.45 -5.69
CA ARG A 194 -19.13 1.67 -6.55
C ARG A 194 -18.58 0.27 -6.80
N ASP A 195 -17.31 0.17 -7.15
CA ASP A 195 -16.67 -1.13 -7.41
C ASP A 195 -16.64 -2.01 -6.15
N ILE A 196 -16.36 -1.43 -4.98
CA ILE A 196 -16.38 -2.15 -3.69
C ILE A 196 -17.80 -2.67 -3.39
N GLU A 197 -18.81 -1.79 -3.44
CA GLU A 197 -20.18 -2.16 -3.08
C GLU A 197 -20.76 -3.20 -4.05
N GLU A 198 -20.43 -3.13 -5.34
CA GLU A 198 -20.83 -4.13 -6.33
C GLU A 198 -20.06 -5.45 -6.15
N GLY A 199 -18.75 -5.38 -5.87
CA GLY A 199 -17.90 -6.55 -5.77
C GLY A 199 -18.10 -7.39 -4.50
N LEU A 200 -18.32 -6.73 -3.34
CA LEU A 200 -18.40 -7.40 -2.04
C LEU A 200 -19.39 -8.57 -1.97
N PRO A 201 -20.65 -8.47 -2.46
CA PRO A 201 -21.62 -9.56 -2.36
C PRO A 201 -21.26 -10.77 -3.23
N LEU A 202 -20.37 -10.62 -4.20
CA LEU A 202 -20.02 -11.62 -5.20
C LEU A 202 -18.82 -12.49 -4.80
N ILE A 203 -18.04 -12.06 -3.79
CA ILE A 203 -16.79 -12.72 -3.39
C ILE A 203 -17.01 -14.12 -2.81
N THR A 204 -16.09 -15.02 -3.17
CA THR A 204 -15.99 -16.38 -2.65
C THR A 204 -14.71 -16.55 -1.79
N ASP A 205 -14.65 -17.65 -1.02
CA ASP A 205 -13.44 -18.08 -0.32
C ASP A 205 -12.77 -19.28 -1.01
N ASN A 206 -13.30 -19.72 -2.15
CA ASN A 206 -12.86 -20.93 -2.84
C ASN A 206 -11.66 -20.66 -3.77
N TYR A 207 -10.48 -20.51 -3.18
CA TYR A 207 -9.20 -20.34 -3.89
C TYR A 207 -8.18 -21.38 -3.40
N SER A 208 -7.31 -21.83 -4.30
CA SER A 208 -6.19 -22.73 -3.93
C SER A 208 -5.14 -22.02 -3.06
N ARG A 209 -5.00 -20.71 -3.21
CA ARG A 209 -4.07 -19.85 -2.46
C ARG A 209 -4.80 -18.61 -1.92
N PRO A 210 -5.71 -18.77 -0.94
CA PRO A 210 -6.65 -17.71 -0.55
C PRO A 210 -5.98 -16.43 -0.04
N LYS A 211 -4.74 -16.49 0.47
CA LYS A 211 -4.03 -15.30 0.96
C LYS A 211 -3.52 -14.36 -0.14
N TYR A 212 -3.55 -14.81 -1.39
CA TYR A 212 -3.17 -14.01 -2.56
C TYR A 212 -4.38 -13.56 -3.39
N HIS A 213 -5.59 -13.74 -2.87
CA HIS A 213 -6.85 -13.36 -3.50
C HIS A 213 -7.74 -12.59 -2.55
N PHE A 214 -8.66 -11.82 -3.09
CA PHE A 214 -9.73 -11.26 -2.29
C PHE A 214 -10.70 -12.37 -1.86
N THR A 215 -10.55 -12.83 -0.62
CA THR A 215 -11.54 -13.63 0.10
C THR A 215 -12.56 -12.72 0.77
N ARG A 216 -13.64 -13.26 1.33
CA ARG A 216 -14.63 -12.45 2.07
C ARG A 216 -13.98 -11.60 3.16
N ASN A 217 -13.08 -12.19 3.95
CA ASN A 217 -12.43 -11.45 5.04
C ASN A 217 -11.51 -10.34 4.51
N SER A 218 -10.67 -10.59 3.51
CA SER A 218 -9.81 -9.55 2.93
C SER A 218 -10.62 -8.47 2.19
N ALA A 219 -11.72 -8.84 1.54
CA ALA A 219 -12.61 -7.91 0.87
C ALA A 219 -13.29 -6.95 1.87
N TYR A 220 -13.85 -7.49 2.98
CA TYR A 220 -14.43 -6.66 4.03
C TYR A 220 -13.38 -5.84 4.80
N ALA A 221 -12.16 -6.35 4.99
CA ALA A 221 -11.06 -5.57 5.58
C ALA A 221 -10.67 -4.39 4.70
N PHE A 222 -10.57 -4.61 3.38
CA PHE A 222 -10.34 -3.53 2.42
C PHE A 222 -11.49 -2.52 2.40
N ALA A 223 -12.73 -2.98 2.38
CA ALA A 223 -13.90 -2.11 2.43
C ALA A 223 -13.96 -1.28 3.72
N ALA A 224 -13.57 -1.86 4.87
CA ALA A 224 -13.48 -1.13 6.14
C ALA A 224 -12.42 -0.02 6.07
N LEU A 225 -11.21 -0.35 5.60
CA LEU A 225 -10.12 0.61 5.42
C LEU A 225 -10.49 1.73 4.45
N PHE A 226 -11.04 1.38 3.29
CA PHE A 226 -11.50 2.37 2.31
C PHE A 226 -12.55 3.31 2.91
N ASN A 227 -13.57 2.77 3.59
CA ASN A 227 -14.64 3.58 4.18
C ASN A 227 -14.16 4.47 5.34
N LEU A 228 -13.11 4.05 6.09
CA LEU A 228 -12.44 4.94 7.04
C LEU A 228 -11.84 6.17 6.33
N TYR A 229 -11.16 5.97 5.19
CA TYR A 229 -10.54 7.05 4.41
C TYR A 229 -11.57 7.89 3.66
N TYR A 230 -12.68 7.27 3.23
CA TYR A 230 -13.82 7.92 2.58
C TYR A 230 -14.73 8.65 3.58
N GLN A 231 -14.41 8.61 4.89
CA GLN A 231 -15.15 9.22 5.99
C GLN A 231 -16.58 8.66 6.16
N LYS A 232 -16.80 7.41 5.76
CA LYS A 232 -18.04 6.65 5.98
C LYS A 232 -17.86 5.71 7.20
N TYR A 233 -17.72 6.32 8.37
CA TYR A 233 -17.28 5.63 9.58
C TYR A 233 -18.21 4.50 10.02
N ASP A 234 -19.53 4.66 9.88
CA ASP A 234 -20.50 3.59 10.17
C ASP A 234 -20.27 2.35 9.30
N LYS A 235 -19.98 2.55 8.00
CA LYS A 235 -19.65 1.45 7.10
C LYS A 235 -18.31 0.82 7.47
N ALA A 236 -17.33 1.63 7.84
CA ALA A 236 -16.02 1.13 8.28
C ALA A 236 -16.16 0.21 9.50
N VAL A 237 -16.92 0.61 10.52
CA VAL A 237 -17.24 -0.24 11.70
C VAL A 237 -17.98 -1.50 11.28
N THR A 238 -19.00 -1.38 10.43
CA THR A 238 -19.81 -2.52 9.98
C THR A 238 -18.94 -3.56 9.27
N TYR A 239 -18.11 -3.14 8.32
CA TYR A 239 -17.26 -4.06 7.55
C TYR A 239 -16.13 -4.65 8.39
N ALA A 240 -15.47 -3.84 9.24
CA ALA A 240 -14.47 -4.36 10.16
C ALA A 240 -15.06 -5.40 11.14
N THR A 241 -16.29 -5.19 11.62
CA THR A 241 -16.97 -6.15 12.50
C THR A 241 -17.31 -7.47 11.80
N ARG A 242 -17.57 -7.46 10.49
CA ARG A 242 -17.73 -8.71 9.72
C ARG A 242 -16.45 -9.55 9.68
N VAL A 243 -15.28 -8.91 9.68
CA VAL A 243 -13.99 -9.60 9.72
C VAL A 243 -13.67 -10.10 11.13
N LEU A 244 -13.83 -9.22 12.11
CA LEU A 244 -13.35 -9.44 13.48
C LEU A 244 -14.34 -10.19 14.37
N GLY A 245 -15.64 -10.05 14.09
CA GLY A 245 -16.68 -10.55 14.97
C GLY A 245 -16.82 -9.72 16.25
N SER A 246 -17.48 -10.31 17.26
CA SER A 246 -17.65 -9.70 18.58
C SER A 246 -16.39 -9.79 19.45
N ASP A 247 -15.61 -10.87 19.28
CA ASP A 247 -14.30 -11.08 19.93
C ASP A 247 -13.19 -11.08 18.88
N ALA A 248 -12.48 -9.96 18.79
CA ALA A 248 -11.37 -9.81 17.87
C ALA A 248 -10.09 -10.51 18.35
N SER A 249 -9.93 -10.71 19.66
CA SER A 249 -8.64 -11.14 20.26
C SER A 249 -8.13 -12.46 19.70
N SER A 250 -9.03 -13.42 19.44
CA SER A 250 -8.71 -14.73 18.90
C SER A 250 -8.24 -14.73 17.44
N LYS A 251 -8.42 -13.61 16.73
CA LYS A 251 -8.09 -13.46 15.30
C LYS A 251 -6.82 -12.66 15.05
N LEU A 252 -6.31 -11.98 16.06
CA LEU A 252 -5.12 -11.16 15.96
C LEU A 252 -3.86 -12.03 15.80
N ARG A 253 -2.78 -11.40 15.40
CA ARG A 253 -1.48 -12.06 15.30
C ARG A 253 -1.01 -12.55 16.67
N ASP A 254 -0.44 -13.74 16.70
CA ASP A 254 0.30 -14.20 17.89
C ASP A 254 1.63 -13.44 17.99
N TRP A 255 1.53 -12.22 18.50
CA TRP A 255 2.68 -11.35 18.69
C TRP A 255 3.66 -11.89 19.73
N LYS A 256 3.19 -12.66 20.71
CA LYS A 256 4.07 -13.31 21.67
C LYS A 256 4.98 -14.33 21.00
N ALA A 257 4.43 -15.16 20.10
CA ALA A 257 5.22 -16.10 19.31
C ALA A 257 6.13 -15.37 18.32
N PHE A 258 5.64 -14.33 17.64
CA PHE A 258 6.46 -13.54 16.73
C PHE A 258 7.64 -12.87 17.44
N ASN A 259 7.42 -12.23 18.59
CA ASN A 259 8.43 -11.53 19.36
C ASN A 259 9.49 -12.47 19.99
N ALA A 260 9.22 -13.76 20.07
CA ALA A 260 10.17 -14.79 20.50
C ALA A 260 11.13 -15.25 19.38
N LEU A 261 10.88 -14.84 18.12
CA LEU A 261 11.74 -15.20 17.00
C LEU A 261 13.04 -14.40 17.02
N THR A 262 14.08 -14.98 16.41
CA THR A 262 15.32 -14.22 16.22
C THR A 262 15.12 -13.01 15.34
N ALA A 263 15.60 -11.86 15.80
CA ALA A 263 15.56 -10.61 15.03
C ALA A 263 16.61 -10.57 13.89
N ASN A 264 17.52 -11.53 13.81
CA ASN A 264 18.53 -11.63 12.77
C ASN A 264 18.05 -12.50 11.60
N GLY A 265 18.48 -12.13 10.38
CA GLY A 265 18.17 -12.87 9.17
C GLY A 265 16.69 -12.80 8.77
N GLN A 266 16.19 -13.87 8.13
CA GLN A 266 14.86 -13.90 7.49
C GLN A 266 13.81 -14.70 8.28
N VAL A 267 14.11 -15.20 9.49
CA VAL A 267 13.17 -16.03 10.27
C VAL A 267 11.94 -15.24 10.66
N ALA A 268 12.12 -14.09 11.31
CA ALA A 268 11.00 -13.23 11.72
C ALA A 268 10.27 -12.63 10.49
N PRO A 269 10.96 -12.06 9.47
CA PRO A 269 10.29 -11.58 8.27
C PRO A 269 9.44 -12.65 7.55
N ASN A 270 9.97 -13.86 7.35
CA ASN A 270 9.22 -14.92 6.70
C ASN A 270 8.03 -15.41 7.53
N ASN A 271 8.13 -15.39 8.87
CA ASN A 271 7.00 -15.66 9.74
C ASN A 271 5.92 -14.57 9.65
N TYR A 272 6.32 -13.31 9.54
CA TYR A 272 5.39 -12.19 9.45
C TYR A 272 4.46 -12.30 8.24
N VAL A 273 4.97 -12.75 7.11
CA VAL A 273 4.22 -12.94 5.85
C VAL A 273 3.75 -14.37 5.63
N ASN A 274 3.73 -15.20 6.66
CA ASN A 274 3.34 -16.60 6.54
C ASN A 274 1.88 -16.75 6.12
N ILE A 275 1.63 -17.56 5.10
CA ILE A 275 0.28 -17.87 4.59
C ILE A 275 -0.61 -18.59 5.60
N SER A 276 -0.01 -19.29 6.58
CA SER A 276 -0.75 -19.98 7.64
C SER A 276 -1.19 -19.04 8.78
N SER A 277 -0.70 -17.80 8.82
CA SER A 277 -1.13 -16.81 9.82
C SER A 277 -2.57 -16.41 9.59
N GLN A 278 -3.42 -16.56 10.60
CA GLN A 278 -4.82 -16.12 10.53
C GLN A 278 -4.93 -14.60 10.38
N ALA A 279 -3.99 -13.89 10.98
CA ALA A 279 -3.96 -12.43 10.93
C ALA A 279 -3.70 -11.87 9.52
N ASN A 280 -3.00 -12.59 8.66
CA ASN A 280 -2.77 -12.16 7.28
C ASN A 280 -4.04 -12.41 6.44
N LEU A 281 -4.68 -11.35 5.96
CA LEU A 281 -5.90 -11.43 5.16
C LEU A 281 -5.61 -11.36 3.66
N LEU A 282 -4.68 -10.49 3.26
CA LEU A 282 -4.18 -10.38 1.90
C LEU A 282 -2.67 -10.15 1.91
N LEU A 283 -1.95 -11.00 1.21
CA LEU A 283 -0.51 -10.89 0.98
C LEU A 283 -0.24 -10.39 -0.44
N GLN A 284 0.75 -9.55 -0.58
CA GLN A 284 1.22 -9.05 -1.86
C GLN A 284 2.73 -9.28 -1.96
N THR A 285 3.17 -9.99 -3.00
CA THR A 285 4.59 -10.09 -3.37
C THR A 285 4.88 -9.04 -4.42
N VAL A 286 5.93 -8.26 -4.20
CA VAL A 286 6.27 -7.11 -5.05
C VAL A 286 7.75 -7.08 -5.38
N PHE A 287 8.09 -6.51 -6.52
CA PHE A 287 9.45 -6.05 -6.80
C PHE A 287 9.78 -4.91 -5.87
N SER A 288 10.72 -5.11 -4.96
CA SER A 288 11.04 -4.13 -3.93
C SER A 288 12.34 -4.44 -3.23
N GLU A 289 13.10 -3.42 -2.92
CA GLU A 289 14.29 -3.48 -2.08
C GLU A 289 14.02 -3.11 -0.61
N ALA A 290 12.76 -2.96 -0.24
CA ALA A 290 12.38 -2.52 1.11
C ALA A 290 12.96 -3.39 2.23
N GLY A 291 13.05 -4.71 2.04
CA GLY A 291 13.69 -5.61 3.01
C GLY A 291 15.18 -5.33 3.22
N ALA A 292 15.88 -4.72 2.22
CA ALA A 292 17.25 -4.25 2.37
C ALA A 292 17.30 -2.85 3.01
N TYR A 293 16.45 -1.91 2.57
CA TYR A 293 16.39 -0.55 3.11
C TYR A 293 15.97 -0.52 4.58
N LEU A 294 14.97 -1.32 4.94
CA LEU A 294 14.36 -1.37 6.26
C LEU A 294 14.85 -2.57 7.10
N GLY A 295 15.74 -3.37 6.56
CA GLY A 295 16.27 -4.58 7.18
C GLY A 295 17.69 -4.40 7.77
N PRO A 296 18.30 -5.50 8.26
CA PRO A 296 19.58 -5.49 8.96
C PRO A 296 20.80 -5.27 8.05
N TYR A 297 20.60 -4.98 6.80
CA TYR A 297 21.68 -4.72 5.85
C TYR A 297 22.19 -3.29 5.97
N GLY A 298 23.48 -3.06 5.73
CA GLY A 298 24.11 -1.74 5.78
C GLY A 298 23.71 -0.78 4.65
N TYR A 299 22.68 -1.13 3.91
CA TYR A 299 22.17 -0.40 2.75
C TYR A 299 21.34 0.81 3.19
N ALA A 300 21.46 1.93 2.50
CA ALA A 300 20.63 3.13 2.74
C ALA A 300 20.72 3.73 4.16
N ASN A 301 21.94 3.99 4.64
CA ASN A 301 22.12 4.51 6.00
C ASN A 301 21.98 6.04 6.14
N LYS A 302 22.12 6.80 5.04
CA LYS A 302 22.04 8.27 5.07
C LYS A 302 20.65 8.76 5.48
N TYR A 303 19.63 8.07 5.00
CA TYR A 303 18.23 8.34 5.35
C TYR A 303 17.63 7.10 5.97
N ALA A 304 17.24 7.18 7.21
CA ALA A 304 16.72 6.02 7.92
C ALA A 304 15.79 6.39 9.07
N HIS A 305 14.96 5.44 9.48
CA HIS A 305 14.32 5.44 10.78
C HIS A 305 15.39 5.20 11.84
N GLY A 306 15.74 6.25 12.58
CA GLY A 306 16.88 6.23 13.47
C GLY A 306 16.51 6.24 14.95
N GLN A 307 17.55 6.31 15.79
CA GLN A 307 17.39 6.27 17.24
C GLN A 307 16.49 7.37 17.76
N LEU A 308 16.63 8.60 17.26
CA LEU A 308 15.84 9.73 17.75
C LEU A 308 14.34 9.50 17.55
N VAL A 309 13.94 9.09 16.34
CA VAL A 309 12.52 8.76 16.08
C VAL A 309 12.06 7.61 16.96
N SER A 310 12.85 6.53 17.01
CA SER A 310 12.55 5.34 17.81
C SER A 310 12.32 5.65 19.30
N GLU A 311 13.20 6.44 19.91
CA GLU A 311 13.16 6.71 21.36
C GLU A 311 12.14 7.78 21.75
N THR A 312 11.78 8.68 20.83
CA THR A 312 10.95 9.85 21.18
C THR A 312 9.55 9.81 20.55
N GLU A 313 9.34 9.03 19.50
CA GLU A 313 8.11 9.13 18.73
C GLU A 313 7.35 7.79 18.59
N ASP A 314 8.04 6.64 18.55
CA ASP A 314 7.41 5.34 18.29
C ASP A 314 8.01 4.14 19.04
N LEU A 315 8.96 3.37 18.47
CA LEU A 315 9.33 2.02 18.92
C LEU A 315 9.76 1.92 20.38
N GLN A 316 10.47 2.90 20.90
CA GLN A 316 10.98 2.93 22.27
C GLN A 316 10.39 4.09 23.08
N ALA A 317 9.60 4.95 22.44
CA ALA A 317 8.92 6.05 23.07
C ALA A 317 7.88 5.55 24.11
N LYS A 318 7.54 6.41 25.06
CA LYS A 318 6.41 6.17 25.95
C LYS A 318 5.09 6.36 25.19
N GLY A 319 4.07 5.64 25.60
CA GLY A 319 2.69 5.79 25.18
C GLY A 319 1.76 5.72 26.37
N PRO A 320 0.44 5.81 26.18
CA PRO A 320 -0.52 5.67 27.27
C PRO A 320 -0.49 4.28 27.94
N TRP A 321 0.10 3.29 27.30
CA TRP A 321 0.41 1.95 27.84
C TRP A 321 1.70 1.89 28.66
N GLY A 322 2.39 3.01 28.86
CA GLY A 322 3.69 3.08 29.50
C GLY A 322 4.85 3.02 28.48
N SER A 323 5.90 2.26 28.78
CA SER A 323 7.04 2.10 27.85
C SER A 323 6.68 1.15 26.69
N SER A 324 6.90 1.56 25.44
CA SER A 324 6.72 0.71 24.28
C SER A 324 7.66 -0.51 24.26
N ALA A 325 8.77 -0.49 25.01
CA ALA A 325 9.59 -1.68 25.22
C ALA A 325 8.81 -2.84 25.89
N GLY A 326 7.73 -2.54 26.62
CA GLY A 326 6.81 -3.54 27.20
C GLY A 326 6.06 -4.37 26.16
N PHE A 327 5.98 -3.96 24.91
CA PHE A 327 5.43 -4.80 23.83
C PHE A 327 6.27 -6.06 23.56
N GLY A 328 7.58 -6.03 23.89
CA GLY A 328 8.45 -7.20 23.86
C GLY A 328 9.03 -7.57 22.52
N TYR A 329 8.82 -6.76 21.51
CA TYR A 329 9.55 -6.90 20.26
C TYR A 329 11.02 -6.50 20.42
N THR A 330 11.87 -7.03 19.56
CA THR A 330 13.27 -6.63 19.48
C THR A 330 13.42 -5.48 18.50
N VAL A 331 13.85 -4.32 18.99
CA VAL A 331 14.31 -3.22 18.13
C VAL A 331 15.70 -3.58 17.63
N TRP A 332 15.81 -3.89 16.34
CA TRP A 332 17.09 -4.21 15.73
C TRP A 332 17.86 -2.94 15.41
N HIS A 333 19.12 -2.87 15.80
CA HIS A 333 20.06 -1.81 15.47
C HIS A 333 21.49 -2.31 15.63
N ASN A 334 22.47 -1.59 15.07
CA ASN A 334 23.88 -1.73 15.44
C ASN A 334 24.59 -0.37 15.38
N ASN A 335 25.81 -0.32 15.93
CA ASN A 335 26.56 0.95 16.03
C ASN A 335 27.07 1.49 14.69
N SER A 336 27.12 0.65 13.66
CA SER A 336 27.65 0.99 12.34
C SER A 336 26.59 1.50 11.37
N ILE A 337 25.31 1.49 11.75
CA ILE A 337 24.20 1.96 10.91
C ILE A 337 23.21 2.80 11.70
N ALA A 338 22.46 3.67 11.01
CA ALA A 338 21.47 4.54 11.65
C ALA A 338 20.16 3.84 11.99
N LYS A 339 19.91 2.66 11.45
CA LYS A 339 18.58 2.02 11.43
C LYS A 339 18.16 1.47 12.78
N TYR A 340 16.94 1.80 13.18
CA TYR A 340 16.20 1.26 14.32
C TYR A 340 14.86 0.74 13.79
N PHE A 341 14.62 -0.57 13.85
CA PHE A 341 13.42 -1.17 13.22
C PHE A 341 13.06 -2.51 13.87
N ILE A 342 11.85 -2.98 13.60
CA ILE A 342 11.43 -4.37 13.85
C ILE A 342 11.65 -5.13 12.54
N ASN A 343 12.49 -6.17 12.58
CA ASN A 343 12.81 -6.96 11.38
C ASN A 343 11.62 -7.85 10.97
N LYS A 344 10.75 -7.32 10.10
CA LYS A 344 9.52 -8.00 9.66
C LYS A 344 9.27 -7.94 8.14
N ILE A 345 10.01 -7.13 7.40
CA ILE A 345 9.89 -7.06 5.95
C ILE A 345 10.91 -8.01 5.31
N PRO A 346 10.48 -9.07 4.61
CA PRO A 346 11.39 -10.01 4.00
C PRO A 346 12.13 -9.40 2.83
N TYR A 347 13.36 -9.87 2.63
CA TYR A 347 14.15 -9.60 1.43
C TYR A 347 14.46 -10.92 0.73
N ALA A 348 14.09 -11.03 -0.52
CA ALA A 348 14.43 -12.13 -1.39
C ALA A 348 15.03 -11.59 -2.69
N PHE A 349 15.98 -12.31 -3.27
CA PHE A 349 16.55 -11.98 -4.57
C PHE A 349 16.38 -13.15 -5.51
N GLU A 350 15.65 -12.94 -6.60
CA GLU A 350 15.43 -13.90 -7.66
C GLU A 350 16.47 -13.72 -8.75
N TYR A 351 17.34 -14.71 -8.92
CA TYR A 351 18.34 -14.68 -9.99
C TYR A 351 17.73 -15.09 -11.32
N THR A 352 17.75 -14.20 -12.30
CA THR A 352 17.45 -14.52 -13.71
C THR A 352 18.68 -15.08 -14.42
N ASP A 353 19.89 -14.69 -13.98
CA ASP A 353 21.17 -15.27 -14.38
C ASP A 353 22.05 -15.44 -13.13
N VAL A 354 22.22 -16.69 -12.70
CA VAL A 354 23.02 -17.04 -11.52
C VAL A 354 24.50 -16.75 -11.73
N GLN A 355 25.02 -16.92 -12.96
CA GLN A 355 26.45 -16.71 -13.26
C GLN A 355 26.78 -15.23 -13.31
N ALA A 356 25.94 -14.44 -13.95
CA ALA A 356 26.09 -12.98 -14.04
C ALA A 356 25.63 -12.28 -12.75
N ARG A 357 24.98 -12.99 -11.81
CA ARG A 357 24.33 -12.44 -10.61
C ARG A 357 23.32 -11.33 -10.90
N ILE A 358 22.61 -11.48 -12.02
CA ILE A 358 21.54 -10.57 -12.42
C ILE A 358 20.21 -11.16 -11.96
N GLY A 359 19.31 -10.29 -11.47
CA GLY A 359 18.01 -10.69 -10.98
C GLY A 359 17.22 -9.52 -10.42
N TYR A 360 16.17 -9.85 -9.68
CA TYR A 360 15.24 -8.89 -9.10
C TYR A 360 15.11 -9.07 -7.59
N ALA A 361 15.09 -7.94 -6.86
CA ALA A 361 14.76 -7.93 -5.45
C ALA A 361 13.24 -8.00 -5.26
N HIS A 362 12.82 -8.81 -4.30
CA HIS A 362 11.42 -8.98 -3.91
C HIS A 362 11.23 -8.78 -2.42
N SER A 363 10.08 -8.23 -2.07
CA SER A 363 9.54 -8.23 -0.72
C SER A 363 8.11 -8.76 -0.74
N ALA A 364 7.63 -9.22 0.41
CA ALA A 364 6.24 -9.57 0.60
C ALA A 364 5.64 -8.72 1.73
N TYR A 365 4.39 -8.32 1.56
CA TYR A 365 3.67 -7.48 2.51
C TYR A 365 2.32 -8.09 2.88
N PRO A 366 1.96 -8.12 4.16
CA PRO A 366 0.60 -8.39 4.57
C PRO A 366 -0.21 -7.07 4.46
N VAL A 367 -0.66 -6.75 3.26
CA VAL A 367 -1.31 -5.46 2.96
C VAL A 367 -2.67 -5.27 3.63
N LEU A 368 -3.30 -6.37 4.08
CA LEU A 368 -4.48 -6.36 4.93
C LEU A 368 -4.30 -7.39 6.03
N THR A 369 -4.47 -6.96 7.28
CA THR A 369 -4.39 -7.81 8.47
C THR A 369 -5.59 -7.61 9.38
N THR A 370 -5.84 -8.56 10.26
CA THR A 370 -6.85 -8.41 11.33
C THR A 370 -6.46 -7.31 12.31
N ASP A 371 -5.17 -7.20 12.64
CA ASP A 371 -4.63 -6.16 13.53
C ASP A 371 -4.88 -4.76 12.97
N LEU A 372 -4.54 -4.51 11.69
CA LEU A 372 -4.85 -3.24 11.03
C LEU A 372 -6.37 -3.00 10.98
N THR A 373 -7.17 -4.05 10.71
CA THR A 373 -8.64 -3.95 10.66
C THR A 373 -9.22 -3.57 12.03
N LEU A 374 -8.63 -4.05 13.13
CA LEU A 374 -9.04 -3.67 14.49
C LEU A 374 -8.76 -2.19 14.76
N LEU A 375 -7.57 -1.70 14.39
CA LEU A 375 -7.24 -0.27 14.53
C LEU A 375 -8.09 0.63 13.61
N VAL A 376 -8.51 0.14 12.44
CA VAL A 376 -9.49 0.81 11.57
C VAL A 376 -10.84 0.93 12.28
N ARG A 377 -11.32 -0.13 12.95
CA ARG A 377 -12.57 -0.11 13.71
C ARG A 377 -12.48 0.81 14.92
N ALA A 378 -11.37 0.77 15.65
CA ALA A 378 -11.12 1.66 16.77
C ALA A 378 -11.18 3.14 16.36
N GLU A 379 -10.50 3.50 15.25
CA GLU A 379 -10.50 4.86 14.74
C GLU A 379 -11.89 5.30 14.27
N ALA A 380 -12.60 4.45 13.51
CA ALA A 380 -13.95 4.74 13.06
C ALA A 380 -14.94 4.92 14.24
N ASN A 381 -14.83 4.09 15.30
CA ASN A 381 -15.60 4.26 16.53
C ASN A 381 -15.27 5.59 17.24
N ALA A 382 -14.00 5.98 17.31
CA ALA A 382 -13.60 7.27 17.87
C ALA A 382 -14.20 8.45 17.07
N MET A 383 -14.21 8.35 15.74
CA MET A 383 -14.81 9.37 14.85
C MET A 383 -16.34 9.46 14.99
N LEU A 384 -17.01 8.36 15.38
CA LEU A 384 -18.45 8.32 15.68
C LEU A 384 -18.80 8.72 17.11
N GLY A 385 -17.81 9.10 17.95
CA GLY A 385 -18.04 9.39 19.38
C GLY A 385 -18.30 8.15 20.23
N LYS A 386 -18.11 6.94 19.72
CA LYS A 386 -18.25 5.67 20.43
C LYS A 386 -16.93 5.36 21.18
N TYR A 387 -16.58 6.22 22.13
CA TYR A 387 -15.27 6.20 22.77
C TYR A 387 -14.98 4.93 23.55
N ALA A 388 -15.99 4.35 24.21
CA ALA A 388 -15.83 3.09 24.94
C ALA A 388 -15.44 1.94 23.99
N ASP A 389 -16.09 1.85 22.82
CA ASP A 389 -15.78 0.83 21.81
C ASP A 389 -14.39 1.06 21.21
N ALA A 390 -14.03 2.33 20.95
CA ALA A 390 -12.71 2.68 20.42
C ALA A 390 -11.58 2.30 21.39
N VAL A 391 -11.74 2.60 22.67
CA VAL A 391 -10.76 2.26 23.70
C VAL A 391 -10.69 0.75 23.93
N ASN A 392 -11.83 0.04 23.88
CA ASN A 392 -11.85 -1.41 23.98
C ASN A 392 -11.08 -2.09 22.84
N ASP A 393 -11.29 -1.65 21.60
CA ASP A 393 -10.56 -2.17 20.43
C ASP A 393 -9.05 -1.86 20.55
N LEU A 394 -8.69 -0.62 20.94
CA LEU A 394 -7.30 -0.23 21.16
C LEU A 394 -6.64 -1.07 22.26
N ASN A 395 -7.32 -1.25 23.41
CA ASN A 395 -6.80 -2.06 24.50
C ASN A 395 -6.65 -3.55 24.10
N THR A 396 -7.59 -4.08 23.33
CA THR A 396 -7.49 -5.44 22.77
C THR A 396 -6.21 -5.61 21.94
N GLU A 397 -5.89 -4.63 21.09
CA GLU A 397 -4.66 -4.66 20.30
C GLU A 397 -3.42 -4.49 21.18
N VAL A 398 -3.42 -3.56 22.13
CA VAL A 398 -2.31 -3.36 23.09
C VAL A 398 -2.01 -4.66 23.86
N GLN A 399 -3.04 -5.35 24.33
CA GLN A 399 -2.89 -6.64 25.01
C GLN A 399 -2.33 -7.72 24.10
N ALA A 400 -2.87 -7.87 22.88
CA ALA A 400 -2.38 -8.84 21.91
C ALA A 400 -0.92 -8.54 21.53
N TYR A 401 -0.62 -7.31 21.17
CA TYR A 401 0.71 -6.88 20.72
C TYR A 401 1.77 -7.03 21.82
N SER A 402 1.39 -6.84 23.08
CA SER A 402 2.27 -7.03 24.25
C SER A 402 2.32 -8.46 24.78
N GLY A 403 1.53 -9.39 24.23
CA GLY A 403 1.35 -10.72 24.81
C GLY A 403 0.77 -10.69 26.22
N GLY A 404 -0.16 -9.77 26.47
CA GLY A 404 -0.88 -9.59 27.74
C GLY A 404 -0.14 -8.79 28.82
N ARG A 405 1.02 -8.19 28.49
CA ARG A 405 1.84 -7.45 29.47
C ARG A 405 1.38 -6.02 29.71
N LEU A 406 0.77 -5.40 28.73
CA LEU A 406 0.32 -4.01 28.75
C LEU A 406 -1.19 -3.93 28.57
N SER A 407 -1.77 -2.90 29.12
CA SER A 407 -3.17 -2.52 28.92
C SER A 407 -3.31 -1.01 28.93
N VAL A 408 -4.43 -0.51 28.44
CA VAL A 408 -4.71 0.92 28.38
C VAL A 408 -6.18 1.19 28.65
N THR A 409 -6.44 2.21 29.46
CA THR A 409 -7.78 2.73 29.75
C THR A 409 -7.95 4.13 29.18
N LEU A 410 -9.18 4.64 29.12
CA LEU A 410 -9.44 6.03 28.72
C LEU A 410 -8.71 7.02 29.63
N ALA A 411 -8.66 6.76 30.94
CA ALA A 411 -7.95 7.61 31.89
C ALA A 411 -6.44 7.66 31.64
N ASP A 412 -5.83 6.52 31.29
CA ASP A 412 -4.41 6.46 30.93
C ASP A 412 -4.14 7.28 29.66
N ILE A 413 -5.00 7.16 28.65
CA ILE A 413 -4.91 7.89 27.37
C ILE A 413 -4.97 9.40 27.62
N GLN A 414 -6.00 9.86 28.36
CA GLN A 414 -6.20 11.28 28.65
C GLN A 414 -5.05 11.83 29.49
N SER A 415 -4.64 11.12 30.55
CA SER A 415 -3.54 11.52 31.41
C SER A 415 -2.22 11.64 30.65
N PHE A 416 -1.91 10.67 29.79
CA PHE A 416 -0.66 10.68 29.02
C PHE A 416 -0.60 11.87 28.06
N TYR A 417 -1.62 12.05 27.20
CA TYR A 417 -1.59 13.11 26.19
C TYR A 417 -1.85 14.52 26.74
N SER A 418 -2.45 14.67 27.91
CA SER A 418 -2.51 15.96 28.61
C SER A 418 -1.17 16.34 29.26
N GLY A 419 -0.36 15.34 29.63
CA GLY A 419 0.92 15.51 30.32
C GLY A 419 2.12 15.74 29.40
N ILE A 420 1.96 15.72 28.06
CA ILE A 420 3.04 15.95 27.11
C ILE A 420 2.70 17.05 26.10
N ASP A 421 3.72 17.79 25.69
CA ASP A 421 3.60 18.80 24.65
C ASP A 421 3.43 18.21 23.26
N TYR A 422 2.87 18.99 22.34
CA TYR A 422 2.89 18.66 20.93
C TYR A 422 4.32 18.62 20.40
N TYR A 423 4.54 17.70 19.49
CA TYR A 423 5.80 17.53 18.77
C TYR A 423 6.33 18.85 18.20
N THR A 424 7.62 19.08 18.38
CA THR A 424 8.41 20.01 17.56
C THR A 424 9.66 19.30 17.04
N PRO A 425 10.28 19.75 15.93
CA PRO A 425 11.45 19.07 15.37
C PRO A 425 12.66 19.00 16.31
N THR A 426 12.74 19.93 17.28
CA THR A 426 13.83 20.01 18.29
C THR A 426 13.45 19.41 19.64
N ALA A 427 12.16 19.21 19.92
CA ALA A 427 11.64 18.53 21.10
C ALA A 427 10.58 17.50 20.63
N PRO A 428 11.01 16.40 20.02
CA PRO A 428 10.11 15.42 19.46
C PRO A 428 9.35 14.64 20.53
N THR A 429 8.07 14.43 20.31
CA THR A 429 7.15 13.65 21.14
C THR A 429 6.23 12.81 20.25
N PRO A 430 5.55 11.77 20.76
CA PRO A 430 4.57 11.03 19.98
C PRO A 430 3.30 11.83 19.68
N LYS A 431 2.99 12.92 20.41
CA LYS A 431 1.79 13.74 20.26
C LYS A 431 1.92 14.69 19.06
N LYS A 432 1.17 14.44 18.00
CA LYS A 432 1.18 15.25 16.77
C LYS A 432 -0.01 16.21 16.75
N LYS A 433 0.21 17.46 16.36
CA LYS A 433 -0.91 18.40 16.18
C LYS A 433 -1.71 18.00 14.95
N PHE A 434 -3.01 17.76 15.12
CA PHE A 434 -3.95 17.52 14.03
C PHE A 434 -4.43 18.86 13.46
N ASN A 435 -4.51 18.93 12.13
CA ASN A 435 -4.98 20.11 11.39
C ASN A 435 -5.93 19.64 10.28
N THR A 436 -7.06 19.11 10.69
CA THR A 436 -8.09 18.53 9.83
C THR A 436 -9.11 19.56 9.40
N ALA A 437 -9.76 19.35 8.24
CA ALA A 437 -10.92 20.13 7.82
C ALA A 437 -12.18 19.77 8.63
N PHE A 438 -12.24 18.57 9.21
CA PHE A 438 -13.30 18.14 10.12
C PHE A 438 -12.91 18.44 11.58
N SER A 439 -13.93 18.61 12.43
CA SER A 439 -13.72 18.89 13.85
C SER A 439 -13.34 17.62 14.63
N ILE A 440 -12.42 17.76 15.56
CA ILE A 440 -12.04 16.73 16.54
C ILE A 440 -12.23 17.35 17.93
N GLU A 441 -12.95 16.64 18.81
CA GLU A 441 -13.13 17.05 20.20
C GLU A 441 -11.80 16.82 20.97
N SER A 442 -11.36 17.84 21.71
CA SER A 442 -9.98 17.92 22.21
C SER A 442 -9.70 17.14 23.50
N THR A 443 -10.73 16.85 24.29
CA THR A 443 -10.53 16.28 25.64
C THR A 443 -10.59 14.76 25.69
N THR A 444 -11.34 14.14 24.77
CA THR A 444 -11.53 12.68 24.74
C THR A 444 -11.20 12.10 23.37
N GLN A 445 -11.76 12.68 22.29
CA GLN A 445 -11.58 12.14 20.94
C GLN A 445 -10.13 12.26 20.46
N GLU A 446 -9.52 13.44 20.59
CA GLU A 446 -8.15 13.66 20.14
C GLU A 446 -7.15 12.73 20.85
N PRO A 447 -7.13 12.60 22.19
CA PRO A 447 -6.26 11.65 22.89
C PRO A 447 -6.42 10.20 22.40
N ILE A 448 -7.65 9.73 22.19
CA ILE A 448 -7.92 8.38 21.65
C ILE A 448 -7.32 8.23 20.26
N LEU A 449 -7.54 9.20 19.36
CA LEU A 449 -6.97 9.19 18.01
C LEU A 449 -5.44 9.23 18.05
N GLN A 450 -4.83 10.04 18.94
CA GLN A 450 -3.37 10.06 19.13
C GLN A 450 -2.85 8.66 19.51
N ALA A 451 -3.51 7.97 20.44
CA ALA A 451 -3.12 6.63 20.89
C ALA A 451 -3.23 5.59 19.76
N ILE A 452 -4.33 5.62 18.99
CA ILE A 452 -4.53 4.72 17.86
C ILE A 452 -3.44 4.96 16.79
N LEU A 453 -3.17 6.21 16.44
CA LEU A 453 -2.17 6.55 15.43
C LEU A 453 -0.75 6.22 15.89
N GLN A 454 -0.42 6.41 17.18
CA GLN A 454 0.88 6.02 17.72
C GLN A 454 1.06 4.49 17.66
N LEU A 455 0.07 3.71 18.08
CA LEU A 455 0.15 2.25 18.02
C LEU A 455 0.24 1.75 16.57
N ARG A 456 -0.58 2.30 15.67
CA ARG A 456 -0.51 1.95 14.24
C ARG A 456 0.85 2.26 13.65
N ARG A 457 1.45 3.43 13.93
CA ARG A 457 2.80 3.79 13.49
C ARG A 457 3.84 2.75 13.91
N ILE A 458 3.79 2.32 15.18
CA ILE A 458 4.67 1.28 15.73
C ILE A 458 4.48 -0.04 14.97
N MET A 459 3.23 -0.49 14.85
CA MET A 459 2.90 -1.80 14.30
C MET A 459 3.19 -1.90 12.80
N THR A 460 2.99 -0.81 12.07
CA THR A 460 3.08 -0.78 10.61
C THR A 460 4.32 -0.07 10.07
N LEU A 461 5.33 0.16 10.92
CA LEU A 461 6.62 0.71 10.47
C LEU A 461 7.20 -0.16 9.35
N GLY A 462 7.55 0.46 8.22
CA GLY A 462 8.02 -0.21 7.01
C GLY A 462 6.91 -0.61 6.02
N GLU A 463 5.64 -0.39 6.35
CA GLU A 463 4.50 -0.79 5.50
C GLU A 463 3.82 0.40 4.78
N GLY A 464 4.33 1.62 4.97
CA GLY A 464 3.87 2.82 4.26
C GLY A 464 2.61 3.50 4.79
N TRP A 465 2.03 3.01 5.89
CA TRP A 465 0.76 3.56 6.41
C TRP A 465 0.93 4.93 7.07
N ARG A 466 2.11 5.25 7.58
CA ARG A 466 2.37 6.51 8.28
C ARG A 466 2.10 7.74 7.41
N LEU A 467 2.48 7.73 6.14
CA LEU A 467 2.21 8.86 5.24
C LEU A 467 0.72 9.14 5.11
N GLN A 468 -0.11 8.11 5.11
CA GLN A 468 -1.56 8.27 5.00
C GLN A 468 -2.14 8.92 6.25
N ASP A 469 -1.67 8.56 7.44
CA ASP A 469 -2.07 9.24 8.68
C ASP A 469 -1.62 10.71 8.70
N VAL A 470 -0.39 10.99 8.26
CA VAL A 470 0.13 12.35 8.10
C VAL A 470 -0.76 13.18 7.19
N LYS A 471 -1.20 12.62 6.06
CA LYS A 471 -2.06 13.30 5.09
C LYS A 471 -3.48 13.52 5.63
N ARG A 472 -4.09 12.47 6.20
CA ARG A 472 -5.49 12.50 6.66
C ARG A 472 -5.72 13.41 7.86
N TYR A 473 -4.74 13.48 8.76
CA TYR A 473 -4.82 14.33 9.96
C TYR A 473 -4.11 15.68 9.81
N GLY A 474 -3.63 16.02 8.61
CA GLY A 474 -2.96 17.30 8.36
C GLY A 474 -1.72 17.49 9.25
N ILE A 475 -1.03 16.42 9.62
CA ILE A 475 0.16 16.49 10.47
C ILE A 475 1.27 17.21 9.70
N VAL A 476 1.83 18.26 10.31
CA VAL A 476 3.02 18.94 9.76
C VAL A 476 4.25 18.09 10.04
N ILE A 477 5.03 17.81 9.02
CA ILE A 477 6.26 17.02 9.14
C ILE A 477 7.46 17.83 8.67
N TYR A 478 8.64 17.44 9.15
CA TYR A 478 9.87 18.20 8.99
C TYR A 478 10.99 17.30 8.46
N ARG A 479 11.85 17.85 7.62
CA ARG A 479 13.11 17.21 7.26
C ARG A 479 14.19 17.67 8.21
N ARG A 480 14.71 16.74 8.99
CA ARG A 480 15.74 16.97 10.00
C ARG A 480 17.06 16.39 9.54
N THR A 481 18.13 17.15 9.74
CA THR A 481 19.50 16.65 9.55
C THR A 481 20.12 16.43 10.94
N LEU A 482 20.63 15.23 11.18
CA LEU A 482 21.27 14.84 12.43
C LEU A 482 22.77 14.70 12.23
N ASN A 483 23.55 15.03 13.28
CA ASN A 483 24.98 14.75 13.32
C ASN A 483 25.28 13.29 13.73
N GLY A 484 26.56 12.92 13.74
CA GLY A 484 27.00 11.59 14.17
C GLY A 484 26.65 11.22 15.62
N SER A 485 26.36 12.23 16.47
CA SER A 485 25.83 12.04 17.85
C SER A 485 24.31 12.00 17.87
N ARG A 486 23.63 11.90 16.73
CA ARG A 486 22.18 11.77 16.57
C ARG A 486 21.37 12.97 17.10
N LYS A 487 22.01 14.15 17.15
CA LYS A 487 21.34 15.41 17.51
C LYS A 487 20.90 16.15 16.25
N VAL A 488 19.71 16.74 16.29
CA VAL A 488 19.21 17.60 15.21
C VAL A 488 20.09 18.84 15.11
N ILE A 489 20.70 19.05 13.95
CA ILE A 489 21.56 20.19 13.65
C ILE A 489 20.93 21.17 12.66
N ALA A 490 19.93 20.72 11.91
CA ALA A 490 19.16 21.56 11.00
C ALA A 490 17.75 20.99 10.78
N VAL A 491 16.82 21.90 10.48
CA VAL A 491 15.52 21.60 9.87
C VAL A 491 15.58 22.22 8.47
N THR A 492 15.65 21.37 7.47
CA THR A 492 15.94 21.80 6.08
C THR A 492 14.68 22.05 5.26
N ASP A 493 13.55 21.43 5.62
CA ASP A 493 12.27 21.64 4.95
C ASP A 493 11.10 21.30 5.89
N THR A 494 9.90 21.81 5.55
CA THR A 494 8.67 21.60 6.29
C THR A 494 7.53 21.34 5.32
N MET A 495 6.87 20.19 5.42
CA MET A 495 5.65 19.89 4.68
C MET A 495 4.43 20.34 5.49
N LYS A 496 3.89 21.50 5.13
CA LYS A 496 2.72 22.13 5.77
C LYS A 496 1.43 21.37 5.44
N VAL A 497 0.32 21.77 6.05
CA VAL A 497 -1.00 21.12 5.89
C VAL A 497 -1.44 21.09 4.44
N ASP A 498 -1.39 22.24 3.76
CA ASP A 498 -1.84 22.38 2.38
C ASP A 498 -0.71 22.27 1.35
N ASP A 499 0.42 21.69 1.75
CA ASP A 499 1.55 21.52 0.85
C ASP A 499 1.17 20.56 -0.29
N PRO A 500 1.21 21.01 -1.56
CA PRO A 500 0.81 20.17 -2.69
C PRO A 500 1.73 18.96 -2.89
N ARG A 501 2.93 18.95 -2.29
CA ARG A 501 3.85 17.80 -2.31
C ARG A 501 3.32 16.60 -1.50
N ARG A 502 2.25 16.77 -0.70
CA ARG A 502 1.51 15.66 -0.08
C ARG A 502 0.91 14.71 -1.12
N ALA A 503 0.64 15.19 -2.32
CA ALA A 503 0.36 14.38 -3.50
C ALA A 503 1.68 14.20 -4.26
N ILE A 504 2.23 12.99 -4.26
CA ILE A 504 3.47 12.66 -5.00
C ILE A 504 3.26 12.99 -6.47
N GLN A 505 4.28 13.54 -7.16
CA GLN A 505 4.16 13.91 -8.56
C GLN A 505 3.93 12.70 -9.44
N LEU A 506 3.10 12.89 -10.45
CA LEU A 506 2.90 11.90 -11.51
C LEU A 506 4.22 11.61 -12.23
N PRO A 507 4.38 10.43 -12.82
CA PRO A 507 5.52 10.13 -13.67
C PRO A 507 5.68 11.13 -14.82
N GLN A 508 6.91 11.44 -15.18
CA GLN A 508 7.21 12.47 -16.17
C GLN A 508 6.69 12.12 -17.57
N ASP A 509 6.70 10.86 -17.96
CA ASP A 509 6.16 10.39 -19.23
C ASP A 509 4.63 10.59 -19.32
N VAL A 510 3.92 10.36 -18.20
CA VAL A 510 2.47 10.58 -18.09
C VAL A 510 2.13 12.08 -18.25
N ILE A 511 2.93 12.95 -17.63
CA ILE A 511 2.79 14.41 -17.76
C ILE A 511 3.08 14.83 -19.21
N THR A 512 4.14 14.30 -19.81
CA THR A 512 4.52 14.56 -21.20
C THR A 512 3.46 14.07 -22.18
N ALA A 513 2.77 12.97 -21.87
CA ALA A 513 1.63 12.48 -22.63
C ALA A 513 0.36 13.34 -22.50
N GLY A 514 0.40 14.40 -21.69
CA GLY A 514 -0.66 15.41 -21.60
C GLY A 514 -1.56 15.32 -20.36
N LEU A 515 -1.29 14.42 -19.42
CA LEU A 515 -2.04 14.41 -18.16
C LEU A 515 -1.57 15.57 -17.26
N PRO A 516 -2.47 16.43 -16.73
CA PRO A 516 -2.07 17.53 -15.87
C PRO A 516 -1.28 17.08 -14.64
N ALA A 517 -0.10 17.67 -14.42
CA ALA A 517 0.75 17.42 -13.26
C ALA A 517 0.04 17.83 -11.94
N ASN A 518 0.49 17.23 -10.83
CA ASN A 518 0.11 17.77 -9.52
C ASN A 518 0.71 19.17 -9.32
N PRO A 519 -0.05 20.12 -8.74
CA PRO A 519 0.47 21.45 -8.44
C PRO A 519 1.78 21.40 -7.66
N ARG A 520 2.63 22.40 -7.89
CA ARG A 520 3.84 22.65 -7.08
C ARG A 520 3.88 24.13 -6.76
N ASN A 521 4.20 24.43 -5.51
CA ASN A 521 4.50 25.81 -5.14
C ASN A 521 5.85 26.18 -5.77
N LYS A 522 5.89 27.32 -6.45
CA LYS A 522 7.14 27.88 -6.98
C LYS A 522 7.94 28.51 -5.86
#